data_1fa8d67bd27e7517a953109d093594b4
#
_entry.id   1fa8d67bd27e7517a953109d093594b4
#
_cell.length_a   1.000
_cell.length_b   1.000
_cell.length_c   1.000
_cell.angle_alpha   90.00
_cell.angle_beta   90.00
_cell.angle_gamma   90.00
#
_symmetry.space_group_name_H-M   'P 1'
#
loop_
_entity.id
_entity.type
_entity.pdbx_description
1 polymer ?
#
loop_
_entity_poly.entity_id
_entity_poly.type
_entity_poly.pdbx_seq_one_letter_code
_entity_poly.pdbx_strand_id
1 'polypeptide(L)'
;DKAAKARAKDLLGWLGLGPHANERCGGFSKGMLQKVALAGALVHDPQLIILDEPLTGLDAGSARQVKDVLKQKVATGVTVIMTTHILEVAERMAERIGVINHGRLAAEETLAELRARIGRETTLEEIFLDLVAQKEADTADLVGVAAA
;
A
#
# COMPACT_ATOMS: atom_id res chain seq x y z
N ASP A 1 -24.73 1.67 16.89
CA ASP A 1 -25.48 1.88 15.66
C ASP A 1 -25.60 0.58 14.87
N LYS A 2 -26.84 0.26 14.41
CA LYS A 2 -27.17 -0.99 13.70
C LYS A 2 -26.40 -1.09 12.36
N ALA A 3 -26.23 0.04 11.67
CA ALA A 3 -25.49 0.11 10.40
C ALA A 3 -24.00 -0.20 10.57
N ALA A 4 -23.37 0.30 11.64
CA ALA A 4 -21.96 0.01 11.93
C ALA A 4 -21.74 -1.47 12.27
N LYS A 5 -22.67 -2.09 12.98
CA LYS A 5 -22.61 -3.54 13.27
C LYS A 5 -22.75 -4.39 12.00
N ALA A 6 -23.63 -4.00 11.08
CA ALA A 6 -23.77 -4.69 9.80
C ALA A 6 -22.48 -4.58 8.98
N ARG A 7 -21.93 -3.37 8.82
CA ARG A 7 -20.64 -3.17 8.13
C ARG A 7 -19.49 -3.95 8.76
N ALA A 8 -19.40 -3.97 10.09
CA ALA A 8 -18.37 -4.76 10.77
C ALA A 8 -18.48 -6.25 10.44
N LYS A 9 -19.69 -6.80 10.43
CA LYS A 9 -19.94 -8.20 10.06
C LYS A 9 -19.53 -8.50 8.62
N ASP A 10 -19.88 -7.62 7.68
CA ASP A 10 -19.54 -7.77 6.27
C ASP A 10 -18.00 -7.71 6.07
N LEU A 11 -17.32 -6.73 6.68
CA LEU A 11 -15.87 -6.60 6.64
C LEU A 11 -15.15 -7.82 7.22
N LEU A 12 -15.60 -8.32 8.37
CA LEU A 12 -15.04 -9.54 8.95
C LEU A 12 -15.27 -10.74 8.02
N GLY A 13 -16.42 -10.82 7.38
CA GLY A 13 -16.72 -11.87 6.38
C GLY A 13 -15.76 -11.80 5.18
N TRP A 14 -15.60 -10.63 4.56
CA TRP A 14 -14.71 -10.43 3.40
C TRP A 14 -13.25 -10.70 3.72
N LEU A 15 -12.82 -10.40 4.96
CA LEU A 15 -11.47 -10.65 5.44
C LEU A 15 -11.26 -12.08 5.98
N GLY A 16 -12.28 -12.96 5.86
CA GLY A 16 -12.20 -14.35 6.32
C GLY A 16 -12.16 -14.51 7.85
N LEU A 17 -12.59 -13.48 8.60
CA LEU A 17 -12.65 -13.48 10.06
C LEU A 17 -14.07 -13.77 10.59
N GLY A 18 -15.03 -14.03 9.74
CA GLY A 18 -16.42 -14.30 10.13
C GLY A 18 -16.56 -15.37 11.22
N PRO A 19 -15.90 -16.55 11.11
CA PRO A 19 -15.93 -17.59 12.15
C PRO A 19 -15.39 -17.12 13.51
N HIS A 20 -14.49 -16.15 13.50
CA HIS A 20 -13.79 -15.62 14.69
C HIS A 20 -14.37 -14.32 15.25
N ALA A 21 -15.52 -13.87 14.72
CA ALA A 21 -16.10 -12.55 15.02
C ALA A 21 -16.44 -12.33 16.52
N ASN A 22 -16.65 -13.41 17.28
CA ASN A 22 -16.97 -13.37 18.69
C ASN A 22 -15.81 -13.81 19.61
N GLU A 23 -14.62 -14.07 19.04
CA GLU A 23 -13.45 -14.48 19.78
C GLU A 23 -12.64 -13.27 20.26
N ARG A 24 -11.84 -13.48 21.31
CA ARG A 24 -10.88 -12.47 21.78
C ARG A 24 -9.64 -12.47 20.90
N CYS A 25 -9.19 -11.29 20.49
CA CYS A 25 -8.01 -11.14 19.61
C CYS A 25 -6.69 -11.64 20.21
N GLY A 26 -6.63 -11.92 21.52
CA GLY A 26 -5.40 -12.37 22.17
C GLY A 26 -4.83 -13.70 21.67
N GLY A 27 -5.65 -14.53 21.00
CA GLY A 27 -5.21 -15.79 20.37
C GLY A 27 -5.01 -15.70 18.85
N PHE A 28 -5.15 -14.50 18.26
CA PHE A 28 -5.09 -14.32 16.83
C PHE A 28 -3.66 -14.36 16.30
N SER A 29 -3.48 -14.94 15.10
CA SER A 29 -2.23 -14.82 14.37
C SER A 29 -1.94 -13.37 13.97
N LYS A 30 -0.68 -13.04 13.64
CA LYS A 30 -0.30 -11.70 13.16
C LYS A 30 -1.17 -11.27 11.96
N GLY A 31 -1.42 -12.16 11.01
CA GLY A 31 -2.27 -11.88 9.85
C GLY A 31 -3.74 -11.64 10.23
N MET A 32 -4.29 -12.36 11.21
CA MET A 32 -5.63 -12.10 11.73
C MET A 32 -5.71 -10.73 12.40
N LEU A 33 -4.73 -10.37 13.22
CA LEU A 33 -4.66 -9.04 13.86
C LEU A 33 -4.59 -7.91 12.83
N GLN A 34 -3.82 -8.08 11.77
CA GLN A 34 -3.72 -7.10 10.69
C GLN A 34 -5.06 -6.92 9.96
N LYS A 35 -5.76 -8.03 9.69
CA LYS A 35 -7.11 -7.99 9.10
C LYS A 35 -8.15 -7.34 10.02
N VAL A 36 -8.07 -7.56 11.34
CA VAL A 36 -8.92 -6.87 12.32
C VAL A 36 -8.63 -5.37 12.33
N ALA A 37 -7.36 -4.96 12.32
CA ALA A 37 -6.98 -3.55 12.26
C ALA A 37 -7.53 -2.88 10.98
N LEU A 38 -7.42 -3.54 9.84
CA LEU A 38 -7.99 -3.07 8.58
C LEU A 38 -9.52 -2.95 8.66
N ALA A 39 -10.22 -3.96 9.21
CA ALA A 39 -11.68 -3.89 9.42
C ALA A 39 -12.06 -2.70 10.30
N GLY A 40 -11.29 -2.44 11.37
CA GLY A 40 -11.47 -1.28 12.24
C GLY A 40 -11.29 0.05 11.51
N ALA A 41 -10.30 0.16 10.62
CA ALA A 41 -10.08 1.34 9.78
C ALA A 41 -11.19 1.58 8.75
N LEU A 42 -11.91 0.52 8.35
CA LEU A 42 -12.94 0.58 7.31
C LEU A 42 -14.38 0.70 7.85
N VAL A 43 -14.63 0.36 9.11
CA VAL A 43 -15.99 0.21 9.66
C VAL A 43 -16.79 1.51 9.67
N HIS A 44 -16.12 2.67 9.75
CA HIS A 44 -16.75 3.99 9.74
C HIS A 44 -16.95 4.57 8.34
N ASP A 45 -16.63 3.78 7.30
CA ASP A 45 -16.81 4.12 5.88
C ASP A 45 -16.07 5.40 5.45
N PRO A 46 -14.74 5.44 5.62
CA PRO A 46 -13.92 6.62 5.33
C PRO A 46 -13.84 6.87 3.82
N GLN A 47 -13.64 8.15 3.44
CA GLN A 47 -13.34 8.53 2.06
C GLN A 47 -11.83 8.44 1.72
N LEU A 48 -10.98 8.44 2.74
CA LEU A 48 -9.53 8.30 2.62
C LEU A 48 -9.05 7.24 3.61
N ILE A 49 -8.22 6.32 3.11
CA ILE A 49 -7.57 5.26 3.89
C ILE A 49 -6.07 5.39 3.70
N ILE A 50 -5.32 5.45 4.81
CA ILE A 50 -3.86 5.44 4.79
C ILE A 50 -3.39 4.17 5.47
N LEU A 51 -2.59 3.38 4.78
CA LEU A 51 -2.10 2.07 5.23
C LEU A 51 -0.58 2.01 5.14
N ASP A 52 0.04 1.57 6.21
CA ASP A 52 1.47 1.32 6.24
C ASP A 52 1.72 -0.20 6.16
N GLU A 53 2.40 -0.63 5.09
CA GLU A 53 2.76 -2.03 4.82
C GLU A 53 1.61 -3.05 5.01
N PRO A 54 0.41 -2.84 4.45
CA PRO A 54 -0.78 -3.62 4.80
C PRO A 54 -0.74 -5.09 4.38
N LEU A 55 0.20 -5.50 3.55
CA LEU A 55 0.33 -6.87 3.06
C LEU A 55 1.53 -7.62 3.64
N THR A 56 2.39 -6.94 4.39
CA THR A 56 3.62 -7.51 4.93
C THR A 56 3.32 -8.57 6.00
N GLY A 57 3.87 -9.76 5.83
CA GLY A 57 3.70 -10.88 6.77
C GLY A 57 2.37 -11.62 6.65
N LEU A 58 1.57 -11.33 5.62
CA LEU A 58 0.38 -12.12 5.28
C LEU A 58 0.76 -13.30 4.38
N ASP A 59 0.08 -14.43 4.57
CA ASP A 59 0.08 -15.51 3.58
C ASP A 59 -0.64 -15.06 2.28
N ALA A 60 -0.42 -15.80 1.19
CA ALA A 60 -0.96 -15.44 -0.12
C ALA A 60 -2.50 -15.32 -0.15
N GLY A 61 -3.21 -16.16 0.60
CA GLY A 61 -4.67 -16.12 0.71
C GLY A 61 -5.15 -14.87 1.43
N SER A 62 -4.56 -14.56 2.59
CA SER A 62 -4.83 -13.36 3.37
C SER A 62 -4.49 -12.08 2.61
N ALA A 63 -3.34 -12.03 1.93
CA ALA A 63 -2.93 -10.91 1.11
C ALA A 63 -3.92 -10.66 -0.05
N ARG A 64 -4.44 -11.74 -0.68
CA ARG A 64 -5.47 -11.64 -1.71
C ARG A 64 -6.76 -11.04 -1.15
N GLN A 65 -7.25 -11.52 -0.01
CA GLN A 65 -8.46 -10.98 0.63
C GLN A 65 -8.33 -9.48 0.92
N VAL A 66 -7.21 -9.04 1.48
CA VAL A 66 -6.95 -7.61 1.73
C VAL A 66 -6.95 -6.81 0.42
N LYS A 67 -6.25 -7.29 -0.61
CA LYS A 67 -6.23 -6.62 -1.93
C LYS A 67 -7.63 -6.49 -2.54
N ASP A 68 -8.44 -7.53 -2.44
CA ASP A 68 -9.80 -7.54 -3.00
C ASP A 68 -10.70 -6.53 -2.25
N VAL A 69 -10.60 -6.46 -0.93
CA VAL A 69 -11.34 -5.46 -0.12
C VAL A 69 -10.92 -4.03 -0.49
N LEU A 70 -9.62 -3.76 -0.61
CA LEU A 70 -9.13 -2.43 -0.99
C LEU A 70 -9.58 -2.04 -2.41
N LYS A 71 -9.51 -2.94 -3.37
CA LYS A 71 -10.02 -2.71 -4.74
C LYS A 71 -11.51 -2.40 -4.76
N GLN A 72 -12.31 -3.11 -3.98
CA GLN A 72 -13.74 -2.82 -3.85
C GLN A 72 -13.98 -1.41 -3.28
N LYS A 73 -13.21 -0.99 -2.29
CA LYS A 73 -13.32 0.35 -1.71
C LYS A 73 -12.94 1.43 -2.73
N VAL A 74 -11.86 1.26 -3.48
CA VAL A 74 -11.48 2.17 -4.57
C VAL A 74 -12.59 2.25 -5.63
N ALA A 75 -13.18 1.13 -6.03
CA ALA A 75 -14.29 1.09 -6.98
C ALA A 75 -15.55 1.84 -6.51
N THR A 76 -15.70 2.05 -5.19
CA THR A 76 -16.78 2.87 -4.62
C THR A 76 -16.38 4.35 -4.39
N GLY A 77 -15.23 4.78 -4.89
CA GLY A 77 -14.74 6.17 -4.83
C GLY A 77 -13.92 6.51 -3.59
N VAL A 78 -13.49 5.50 -2.80
CA VAL A 78 -12.58 5.71 -1.67
C VAL A 78 -11.16 5.87 -2.18
N THR A 79 -10.43 6.86 -1.67
CA THR A 79 -9.00 7.02 -1.95
C THR A 79 -8.19 6.15 -0.97
N VAL A 80 -7.24 5.38 -1.51
CA VAL A 80 -6.32 4.56 -0.71
C VAL A 80 -4.89 5.01 -0.95
N ILE A 81 -4.20 5.40 0.11
CA ILE A 81 -2.75 5.63 0.12
C ILE A 81 -2.12 4.46 0.86
N MET A 82 -1.15 3.81 0.24
CA MET A 82 -0.50 2.63 0.82
C MET A 82 1.01 2.76 0.68
N THR A 83 1.76 2.57 1.78
CA THR A 83 3.20 2.35 1.67
C THR A 83 3.47 0.86 1.44
N THR A 84 4.50 0.55 0.67
CA THR A 84 5.02 -0.82 0.55
C THR A 84 6.44 -0.82 0.02
N HIS A 85 7.24 -1.78 0.48
CA HIS A 85 8.55 -2.10 -0.09
C HIS A 85 8.46 -3.24 -1.12
N ILE A 86 7.25 -3.81 -1.33
CA ILE A 86 7.02 -4.88 -2.30
C ILE A 86 6.62 -4.24 -3.63
N LEU A 87 7.60 -3.98 -4.48
CA LEU A 87 7.42 -3.23 -5.73
C LEU A 87 6.41 -3.88 -6.68
N GLU A 88 6.36 -5.21 -6.72
CA GLU A 88 5.35 -5.96 -7.50
C GLU A 88 3.90 -5.65 -7.04
N VAL A 89 3.69 -5.40 -5.75
CA VAL A 89 2.38 -5.00 -5.23
C VAL A 89 2.03 -3.59 -5.70
N ALA A 90 2.96 -2.65 -5.61
CA ALA A 90 2.76 -1.30 -6.11
C ALA A 90 2.46 -1.29 -7.61
N GLU A 91 3.22 -2.03 -8.40
CA GLU A 91 3.05 -2.15 -9.86
C GLU A 91 1.67 -2.67 -10.26
N ARG A 92 1.11 -3.62 -9.49
CA ARG A 92 -0.18 -4.27 -9.81
C ARG A 92 -1.40 -3.57 -9.22
N MET A 93 -1.23 -2.74 -8.22
CA MET A 93 -2.36 -2.16 -7.47
C MET A 93 -2.48 -0.65 -7.59
N ALA A 94 -1.35 0.05 -7.74
CA ALA A 94 -1.36 1.50 -7.70
C ALA A 94 -1.71 2.10 -9.08
N GLU A 95 -2.57 3.12 -9.07
CA GLU A 95 -2.80 4.00 -10.23
C GLU A 95 -1.70 5.05 -10.34
N ARG A 96 -1.22 5.57 -9.21
CA ARG A 96 -0.10 6.50 -9.09
C ARG A 96 0.91 5.98 -8.07
N ILE A 97 2.17 6.18 -8.35
CA ILE A 97 3.29 5.68 -7.55
C ILE A 97 4.14 6.87 -7.11
N GLY A 98 4.29 7.01 -5.79
CA GLY A 98 5.23 7.94 -5.18
C GLY A 98 6.50 7.20 -4.75
N VAL A 99 7.66 7.60 -5.25
CA VAL A 99 8.96 7.07 -4.83
C VAL A 99 9.59 8.02 -3.82
N ILE A 100 9.81 7.51 -2.59
CA ILE A 100 10.46 8.29 -1.53
C ILE A 100 11.89 7.78 -1.34
N ASN A 101 12.86 8.69 -1.37
CA ASN A 101 14.27 8.41 -1.12
C ASN A 101 14.85 9.46 -0.16
N HIS A 102 15.51 9.03 0.92
CA HIS A 102 16.08 9.90 1.96
C HIS A 102 15.11 11.01 2.45
N GLY A 103 13.84 10.65 2.69
CA GLY A 103 12.82 11.58 3.18
C GLY A 103 12.33 12.61 2.14
N ARG A 104 12.67 12.44 0.87
CA ARG A 104 12.24 13.30 -0.24
C ARG A 104 11.44 12.51 -1.27
N LEU A 105 10.42 13.13 -1.84
CA LEU A 105 9.67 12.57 -2.95
C LEU A 105 10.53 12.66 -4.23
N ALA A 106 10.98 11.52 -4.73
CA ALA A 106 11.83 11.42 -5.91
C ALA A 106 11.02 11.44 -7.21
N ALA A 107 9.83 10.84 -7.19
CA ALA A 107 8.88 10.81 -8.30
C ALA A 107 7.45 10.63 -7.78
N GLU A 108 6.46 11.12 -8.52
CA GLU A 108 5.04 10.87 -8.29
C GLU A 108 4.31 10.83 -9.63
N GLU A 109 4.17 9.65 -10.19
CA GLU A 109 3.70 9.43 -11.56
C GLU A 109 2.91 8.13 -11.65
N THR A 110 2.20 7.90 -12.76
CA THR A 110 1.68 6.57 -13.11
C THR A 110 2.84 5.66 -13.55
N LEU A 111 2.63 4.33 -13.50
CA LEU A 111 3.64 3.39 -14.01
C LEU A 111 3.96 3.63 -15.50
N ALA A 112 2.97 4.01 -16.30
CA ALA A 112 3.16 4.32 -17.71
C ALA A 112 4.05 5.55 -17.93
N GLU A 113 3.84 6.62 -17.14
CA GLU A 113 4.67 7.83 -17.16
C GLU A 113 6.10 7.53 -16.71
N LEU A 114 6.27 6.73 -15.64
CA LEU A 114 7.59 6.31 -15.16
C LEU A 114 8.35 5.52 -16.24
N ARG A 115 7.71 4.59 -16.93
CA ARG A 115 8.29 3.82 -18.04
C ARG A 115 8.66 4.73 -19.23
N ALA A 116 7.78 5.64 -19.60
CA ALA A 116 8.02 6.59 -20.70
C ALA A 116 9.23 7.49 -20.42
N ARG A 117 9.41 7.92 -19.17
CA ARG A 117 10.55 8.74 -18.75
C ARG A 117 11.89 8.00 -18.87
N ILE A 118 11.92 6.70 -18.59
CA ILE A 118 13.12 5.88 -18.70
C ILE A 118 13.37 5.42 -20.15
N GLY A 119 12.33 5.49 -21.00
CA GLY A 119 12.45 5.20 -22.45
C GLY A 119 12.53 3.72 -22.78
N ARG A 120 12.13 2.83 -21.85
CA ARG A 120 12.08 1.38 -22.05
C ARG A 120 10.94 0.71 -21.28
N GLU A 121 10.47 -0.42 -21.79
CA GLU A 121 9.62 -1.36 -21.07
C GLU A 121 10.45 -2.02 -19.97
N THR A 122 10.12 -1.75 -18.71
CA THR A 122 10.91 -2.18 -17.57
C THR A 122 10.03 -2.39 -16.34
N THR A 123 10.53 -3.09 -15.34
CA THR A 123 9.83 -3.32 -14.07
C THR A 123 9.91 -2.08 -13.17
N LEU A 124 8.98 -1.97 -12.22
CA LEU A 124 9.04 -0.90 -11.22
C LEU A 124 10.32 -0.99 -10.37
N GLU A 125 10.89 -2.18 -10.20
CA GLU A 125 12.15 -2.39 -9.47
C GLU A 125 13.33 -1.70 -10.19
N GLU A 126 13.47 -1.91 -11.49
CA GLU A 126 14.51 -1.25 -12.28
C GLU A 126 14.33 0.26 -12.31
N ILE A 127 13.09 0.74 -12.44
CA ILE A 127 12.75 2.17 -12.35
C ILE A 127 13.17 2.75 -11.00
N PHE A 128 12.86 2.05 -9.90
CA PHE A 128 13.21 2.47 -8.55
C PHE A 128 14.73 2.60 -8.39
N LEU A 129 15.49 1.60 -8.82
CA LEU A 129 16.96 1.61 -8.76
C LEU A 129 17.55 2.77 -9.56
N ASP A 130 17.06 3.03 -10.77
CA ASP A 130 17.51 4.16 -11.61
C ASP A 130 17.23 5.51 -10.92
N LEU A 131 16.05 5.68 -10.32
CA LEU A 131 15.67 6.91 -9.63
C LEU A 131 16.50 7.17 -8.37
N VAL A 132 16.83 6.12 -7.62
CA VAL A 132 17.68 6.21 -6.43
C VAL A 132 19.11 6.58 -6.82
N ALA A 133 19.68 5.90 -7.83
CA ALA A 133 21.04 6.16 -8.31
C ALA A 133 21.22 7.57 -8.89
N GLN A 134 20.25 8.08 -9.67
CA GLN A 134 20.30 9.44 -10.22
C GLN A 134 20.33 10.51 -9.12
N LYS A 135 19.53 10.36 -8.07
CA LYS A 135 19.51 11.33 -6.97
C LYS A 135 20.71 11.26 -6.04
N GLU A 136 21.37 10.13 -5.92
CA GLU A 136 22.65 10.03 -5.20
C GLU A 136 23.75 10.78 -5.95
N ALA A 137 23.78 10.70 -7.29
CA ALA A 137 24.69 11.47 -8.13
C ALA A 137 24.46 12.99 -8.00
N ASP A 138 23.20 13.43 -8.11
CA ASP A 138 22.81 14.85 -7.95
C ASP A 138 23.17 15.41 -6.56
N THR A 139 23.11 14.59 -5.52
CA THR A 139 23.45 15.01 -4.15
C THR A 139 24.97 15.07 -3.95
N ALA A 140 25.73 14.18 -4.58
CA ALA A 140 27.20 14.20 -4.54
C ALA A 140 27.78 15.43 -5.25
N ASP A 141 27.19 15.83 -6.39
CA ASP A 141 27.60 17.04 -7.12
C ASP A 141 27.35 18.34 -6.33
N LEU A 142 26.24 18.41 -5.56
CA LEU A 142 25.95 19.56 -4.70
C LEU A 142 26.88 19.67 -3.50
N VAL A 143 27.41 18.56 -2.99
CA VAL A 143 28.39 18.56 -1.89
C VAL A 143 29.81 18.89 -2.42
N GLY A 144 30.12 18.50 -3.67
CA GLY A 144 31.38 18.81 -4.33
C GLY A 144 31.55 20.30 -4.66
N VAL A 145 30.48 21.03 -4.94
CA VAL A 145 30.52 22.49 -5.24
C VAL A 145 30.64 23.35 -3.98
N ALA A 146 30.31 22.83 -2.79
CA ALA A 146 30.41 23.55 -1.53
C ALA A 146 31.80 23.43 -0.86
N ALA A 147 32.75 22.69 -1.45
CA ALA A 147 34.12 22.44 -0.91
C ALA A 147 35.24 23.04 -1.77
N ALA A 148 34.93 23.98 -2.68
CA ALA A 148 35.94 24.70 -3.51
C ALA A 148 36.02 26.18 -3.15
#